data_5006acf1218e0cd7d172edaac51dfc59
#
_entry.id   5006acf1218e0cd7d172edaac51dfc59
#
_cell.length_a   1.000
_cell.length_b   1.000
_cell.length_c   1.000
_cell.angle_alpha   90.00
_cell.angle_beta   90.00
_cell.angle_gamma   90.00
#
_symmetry.space_group_name_H-M   'P 1'
#
loop_
_entity.id
_entity.type
_entity.pdbx_description
1 polymer ?
#
loop_
_entity_poly.entity_id
_entity_poly.type
_entity_poly.pdbx_seq_one_letter_code
_entity_poly.pdbx_strand_id
1 'polypeptide(L)'
;VPGATIALIARPEFKSVQELRGKTVGINAFGGALESAARLMVKHFGIDPDKEIKLLATGPMESRFAAMKQGLTAATLGSPPTDFLGKKFGFVVLARAHELFSFPVSGLIASVKKIKERPDEIKRVIKAGIKSNRYFIQNREGTIQIMTEWMKIDREMATATYESVLKAFSDDLSLPENGLRLLIEEAKRAAKVEREVAMNEVADLSILREAQRELGIAQR
;
A
#
# COMPACT_ATOMS: atom_id res chain seq x y z
N VAL A 1 2.49 -9.75 -9.50
CA VAL A 1 2.95 -9.91 -8.11
C VAL A 1 2.14 -8.96 -7.25
N PRO A 2 1.57 -9.42 -6.12
CA PRO A 2 0.83 -8.57 -5.20
C PRO A 2 1.65 -7.34 -4.78
N GLY A 3 1.02 -6.18 -4.72
CA GLY A 3 1.74 -4.93 -4.47
C GLY A 3 0.87 -3.85 -3.85
N ALA A 4 1.49 -2.71 -3.56
CA ALA A 4 0.82 -1.57 -2.95
C ALA A 4 -0.25 -0.97 -3.86
N THR A 5 -1.48 -0.88 -3.38
CA THR A 5 -2.61 -0.26 -4.10
C THR A 5 -2.57 1.27 -4.11
N ILE A 6 -1.40 1.86 -3.84
CA ILE A 6 -1.22 3.30 -3.74
C ILE A 6 -1.11 3.92 -5.14
N ALA A 7 -1.88 4.96 -5.39
CA ALA A 7 -1.81 5.79 -6.59
C ALA A 7 -1.20 7.15 -6.28
N LEU A 8 -0.38 7.66 -7.18
CA LEU A 8 0.10 9.04 -7.23
C LEU A 8 -0.88 9.86 -8.07
N ILE A 9 -1.55 10.78 -7.42
CA ILE A 9 -2.64 11.58 -7.95
C ILE A 9 -2.19 13.03 -8.00
N ALA A 10 -2.38 13.71 -9.12
CA ALA A 10 -1.93 15.07 -9.34
C ALA A 10 -3.04 15.99 -9.84
N ARG A 11 -2.81 17.29 -9.73
CA ARG A 11 -3.64 18.30 -10.38
C ARG A 11 -3.59 18.12 -11.92
N PRO A 12 -4.65 18.47 -12.65
CA PRO A 12 -4.81 18.09 -14.07
C PRO A 12 -3.79 18.74 -15.01
N GLU A 13 -3.11 19.80 -14.61
CA GLU A 13 -2.03 20.40 -15.39
C GLU A 13 -0.78 19.53 -15.48
N PHE A 14 -0.53 18.65 -14.52
CA PHE A 14 0.60 17.71 -14.55
C PHE A 14 0.23 16.45 -15.33
N LYS A 15 1.04 16.12 -16.34
CA LYS A 15 0.81 15.00 -17.25
C LYS A 15 1.77 13.83 -17.03
N SER A 16 2.85 14.07 -16.29
CA SER A 16 3.88 13.07 -15.99
C SER A 16 4.41 13.24 -14.56
N VAL A 17 5.03 12.18 -14.04
CA VAL A 17 5.69 12.23 -12.74
C VAL A 17 6.90 13.19 -12.77
N GLN A 18 7.58 13.28 -13.92
CA GLN A 18 8.74 14.16 -14.11
C GLN A 18 8.42 15.64 -13.88
N GLU A 19 7.19 16.06 -14.18
CA GLU A 19 6.73 17.44 -13.96
C GLU A 19 6.56 17.81 -12.48
N LEU A 20 6.66 16.82 -11.58
CA LEU A 20 6.65 17.05 -10.14
C LEU A 20 8.01 17.52 -9.58
N ARG A 21 9.07 17.62 -10.41
CA ARG A 21 10.35 18.21 -9.98
C ARG A 21 10.15 19.61 -9.44
N GLY A 22 10.73 19.89 -8.27
CA GLY A 22 10.59 21.18 -7.57
C GLY A 22 9.21 21.41 -6.95
N LYS A 23 8.28 20.45 -7.03
CA LYS A 23 6.92 20.60 -6.52
C LYS A 23 6.75 20.01 -5.13
N THR A 24 5.65 20.38 -4.48
CA THR A 24 5.25 19.84 -3.19
C THR A 24 4.25 18.70 -3.38
N VAL A 25 4.53 17.57 -2.77
CA VAL A 25 3.65 16.37 -2.75
C VAL A 25 3.07 16.19 -1.36
N GLY A 26 1.74 16.10 -1.26
CA GLY A 26 1.03 15.92 0.00
C GLY A 26 1.04 14.45 0.45
N ILE A 27 1.38 14.23 1.71
CA ILE A 27 1.29 12.92 2.38
C ILE A 27 0.41 13.02 3.63
N ASN A 28 0.01 11.89 4.19
CA ASN A 28 -0.78 11.90 5.44
C ASN A 28 0.06 12.29 6.66
N ALA A 29 1.21 11.64 6.82
CA ALA A 29 2.17 11.86 7.91
C ALA A 29 3.54 11.33 7.48
N PHE A 30 4.60 11.81 8.12
CA PHE A 30 5.94 11.25 7.97
C PHE A 30 6.06 9.90 8.69
N GLY A 31 6.96 9.02 8.22
CA GLY A 31 7.20 7.68 8.74
C GLY A 31 6.16 6.63 8.31
N GLY A 32 5.22 6.98 7.43
CA GLY A 32 4.16 6.08 6.99
C GLY A 32 4.31 5.55 5.56
N ALA A 33 3.44 4.61 5.21
CA ALA A 33 3.46 3.95 3.89
C ALA A 33 3.30 4.92 2.71
N LEU A 34 2.55 6.02 2.87
CA LEU A 34 2.40 7.00 1.79
C LEU A 34 3.67 7.83 1.57
N GLU A 35 4.44 8.12 2.62
CA GLU A 35 5.76 8.74 2.44
C GLU A 35 6.70 7.80 1.70
N SER A 36 6.83 6.55 2.16
CA SER A 36 7.69 5.56 1.49
C SER A 36 7.28 5.36 0.03
N ALA A 37 5.99 5.27 -0.25
CA ALA A 37 5.48 5.18 -1.61
C ALA A 37 5.82 6.41 -2.46
N ALA A 38 5.65 7.63 -1.92
CA ALA A 38 6.00 8.86 -2.62
C ALA A 38 7.47 8.87 -3.04
N ARG A 39 8.36 8.56 -2.10
CA ARG A 39 9.80 8.50 -2.33
C ARG A 39 10.19 7.45 -3.36
N LEU A 40 9.69 6.24 -3.23
CA LEU A 40 9.98 5.14 -4.16
C LEU A 40 9.43 5.42 -5.56
N MET A 41 8.21 5.97 -5.65
CA MET A 41 7.59 6.27 -6.95
C MET A 41 8.35 7.36 -7.69
N VAL A 42 8.64 8.51 -7.06
CA VAL A 42 9.39 9.58 -7.74
C VAL A 42 10.81 9.14 -8.08
N LYS A 43 11.47 8.35 -7.22
CA LYS A 43 12.79 7.78 -7.49
C LYS A 43 12.80 6.85 -8.70
N HIS A 44 11.74 6.03 -8.87
CA HIS A 44 11.57 5.18 -10.05
C HIS A 44 11.59 5.99 -11.36
N PHE A 45 11.06 7.21 -11.34
CA PHE A 45 11.05 8.12 -12.48
C PHE A 45 12.28 9.05 -12.55
N GLY A 46 13.34 8.74 -11.80
CA GLY A 46 14.61 9.47 -11.85
C GLY A 46 14.59 10.81 -11.12
N ILE A 47 13.68 11.01 -10.16
CA ILE A 47 13.62 12.20 -9.30
C ILE A 47 14.21 11.87 -7.94
N ASP A 48 15.17 12.67 -7.47
CA ASP A 48 15.71 12.55 -6.11
C ASP A 48 14.66 13.01 -5.08
N PRO A 49 14.10 12.10 -4.26
CA PRO A 49 13.03 12.45 -3.33
C PRO A 49 13.46 13.38 -2.18
N ASP A 50 14.76 13.53 -1.94
CA ASP A 50 15.28 14.36 -0.87
C ASP A 50 15.66 15.78 -1.37
N LYS A 51 15.95 15.94 -2.67
CA LYS A 51 16.43 17.18 -3.24
C LYS A 51 15.46 17.85 -4.21
N GLU A 52 14.72 17.03 -4.96
CA GLU A 52 13.95 17.49 -6.11
C GLU A 52 12.43 17.54 -5.91
N ILE A 53 11.93 17.11 -4.75
CA ILE A 53 10.53 17.34 -4.34
C ILE A 53 10.49 17.81 -2.88
N LYS A 54 9.35 18.39 -2.49
CA LYS A 54 9.03 18.66 -1.09
C LYS A 54 7.88 17.78 -0.65
N LEU A 55 8.02 17.11 0.49
CA LEU A 55 6.91 16.39 1.10
C LEU A 55 6.25 17.27 2.15
N LEU A 56 4.92 17.32 2.15
CA LEU A 56 4.11 18.08 3.10
C LEU A 56 3.09 17.14 3.76
N ALA A 57 3.17 16.99 5.07
CA ALA A 57 2.16 16.28 5.84
C ALA A 57 0.91 17.14 5.96
N THR A 58 -0.16 16.73 5.28
CA THR A 58 -1.44 17.46 5.22
C THR A 58 -2.60 16.67 5.82
N GLY A 59 -2.31 15.51 6.42
CA GLY A 59 -3.30 14.73 7.17
C GLY A 59 -4.20 13.82 6.32
N PRO A 60 -5.48 13.69 6.66
CA PRO A 60 -6.42 12.80 5.99
C PRO A 60 -6.68 13.18 4.53
N MET A 61 -7.36 12.30 3.78
CA MET A 61 -7.58 12.43 2.33
C MET A 61 -8.26 13.76 1.95
N GLU A 62 -9.25 14.17 2.73
CA GLU A 62 -10.00 15.41 2.49
C GLU A 62 -9.09 16.63 2.55
N SER A 63 -8.21 16.69 3.54
CA SER A 63 -7.22 17.78 3.70
C SER A 63 -6.18 17.75 2.57
N ARG A 64 -5.74 16.57 2.13
CA ARG A 64 -4.82 16.44 0.98
C ARG A 64 -5.46 16.93 -0.31
N PHE A 65 -6.74 16.60 -0.56
CA PHE A 65 -7.45 17.12 -1.74
C PHE A 65 -7.72 18.63 -1.64
N ALA A 66 -8.03 19.14 -0.45
CA ALA A 66 -8.15 20.58 -0.24
C ALA A 66 -6.83 21.32 -0.54
N ALA A 67 -5.70 20.79 -0.07
CA ALA A 67 -4.37 21.34 -0.35
C ALA A 67 -4.05 21.35 -1.86
N MET A 68 -4.43 20.30 -2.59
CA MET A 68 -4.30 20.27 -4.05
C MET A 68 -5.19 21.31 -4.74
N LYS A 69 -6.45 21.43 -4.34
CA LYS A 69 -7.38 22.43 -4.89
C LYS A 69 -6.90 23.86 -4.67
N GLN A 70 -6.27 24.12 -3.52
CA GLN A 70 -5.71 25.42 -3.17
C GLN A 70 -4.33 25.69 -3.81
N GLY A 71 -3.76 24.71 -4.54
CA GLY A 71 -2.45 24.85 -5.14
C GLY A 71 -1.26 24.69 -4.17
N LEU A 72 -1.50 24.36 -2.91
CA LEU A 72 -0.45 24.14 -1.91
C LEU A 72 0.38 22.90 -2.21
N THR A 73 -0.24 21.87 -2.80
CA THR A 73 0.45 20.67 -3.29
C THR A 73 0.12 20.42 -4.75
N ALA A 74 1.08 19.92 -5.50
CA ALA A 74 0.92 19.54 -6.91
C ALA A 74 0.28 18.17 -7.05
N ALA A 75 0.59 17.27 -6.12
CA ALA A 75 0.17 15.89 -6.12
C ALA A 75 -0.04 15.38 -4.69
N THR A 76 -0.70 14.24 -4.57
CA THR A 76 -0.81 13.45 -3.34
C THR A 76 -0.81 11.96 -3.67
N LEU A 77 -0.77 11.13 -2.63
CA LEU A 77 -0.90 9.68 -2.77
C LEU A 77 -2.10 9.19 -1.96
N GLY A 78 -2.63 8.04 -2.38
CA GLY A 78 -3.68 7.39 -1.60
C GLY A 78 -3.98 5.99 -2.11
N SER A 79 -4.51 5.16 -1.20
CA SER A 79 -5.08 3.87 -1.54
C SER A 79 -6.54 4.04 -1.97
N PRO A 80 -7.11 3.12 -2.74
CA PRO A 80 -8.53 3.16 -3.08
C PRO A 80 -9.41 3.34 -1.84
N PRO A 81 -10.48 4.15 -1.95
CA PRO A 81 -11.04 4.76 -3.17
C PRO A 81 -10.45 6.13 -3.56
N THR A 82 -9.28 6.52 -3.04
CA THR A 82 -8.72 7.87 -3.23
C THR A 82 -8.52 8.23 -4.71
N ASP A 83 -8.09 7.29 -5.54
CA ASP A 83 -7.89 7.50 -6.97
C ASP A 83 -9.23 7.72 -7.71
N PHE A 84 -10.26 6.96 -7.35
CA PHE A 84 -11.61 7.15 -7.88
C PHE A 84 -12.19 8.51 -7.48
N LEU A 85 -12.10 8.86 -6.20
CA LEU A 85 -12.55 10.16 -5.70
C LEU A 85 -11.74 11.31 -6.31
N GLY A 86 -10.42 11.13 -6.46
CA GLY A 86 -9.57 12.12 -7.12
C GLY A 86 -10.03 12.45 -8.53
N LYS A 87 -10.41 11.43 -9.31
CA LYS A 87 -10.97 11.62 -10.66
C LYS A 87 -12.28 12.40 -10.63
N LYS A 88 -13.18 12.11 -9.67
CA LYS A 88 -14.43 12.89 -9.51
C LYS A 88 -14.17 14.37 -9.20
N PHE A 89 -13.04 14.70 -8.58
CA PHE A 89 -12.61 16.08 -8.33
C PHE A 89 -11.77 16.69 -9.47
N GLY A 90 -11.64 16.00 -10.60
CA GLY A 90 -10.87 16.49 -11.75
C GLY A 90 -9.37 16.26 -11.67
N PHE A 91 -8.89 15.53 -10.69
CA PHE A 91 -7.47 15.15 -10.58
C PHE A 91 -7.15 13.95 -11.50
N VAL A 92 -5.86 13.79 -11.81
CA VAL A 92 -5.36 12.72 -12.69
C VAL A 92 -4.48 11.76 -11.90
N VAL A 93 -4.49 10.49 -12.28
CA VAL A 93 -3.57 9.48 -11.75
C VAL A 93 -2.34 9.46 -12.66
N LEU A 94 -1.17 9.78 -12.12
CA LEU A 94 0.10 9.77 -12.87
C LEU A 94 0.78 8.40 -12.84
N ALA A 95 0.66 7.66 -11.75
CA ALA A 95 1.27 6.34 -11.61
C ALA A 95 0.58 5.53 -10.50
N ARG A 96 0.75 4.20 -10.56
CA ARG A 96 0.30 3.26 -9.53
C ARG A 96 1.48 2.46 -9.02
N ALA A 97 1.62 2.36 -7.71
CA ALA A 97 2.78 1.72 -7.09
C ALA A 97 2.92 0.24 -7.53
N HIS A 98 1.82 -0.52 -7.61
CA HIS A 98 1.85 -1.94 -8.00
C HIS A 98 2.26 -2.18 -9.46
N GLU A 99 2.26 -1.15 -10.31
CA GLU A 99 2.75 -1.22 -11.69
C GLU A 99 4.27 -1.00 -11.77
N LEU A 100 4.86 -0.39 -10.74
CA LEU A 100 6.27 0.00 -10.71
C LEU A 100 7.12 -0.96 -9.88
N PHE A 101 6.61 -1.37 -8.73
CA PHE A 101 7.30 -2.25 -7.78
C PHE A 101 6.28 -2.94 -6.86
N SER A 102 6.74 -3.99 -6.21
CA SER A 102 5.94 -4.68 -5.19
C SER A 102 6.54 -4.40 -3.82
N PHE A 103 5.70 -3.93 -2.88
CA PHE A 103 6.06 -3.88 -1.46
C PHE A 103 4.81 -4.07 -0.59
N PRO A 104 4.95 -4.66 0.60
CA PRO A 104 3.84 -4.83 1.52
C PRO A 104 3.43 -3.48 2.11
N VAL A 105 2.13 -3.18 2.07
CA VAL A 105 1.55 -1.96 2.67
C VAL A 105 1.09 -2.21 4.11
N SER A 106 0.67 -3.43 4.39
CA SER A 106 0.18 -3.86 5.69
C SER A 106 0.51 -5.31 5.94
N GLY A 107 0.45 -5.73 7.19
CA GLY A 107 0.71 -7.11 7.59
C GLY A 107 0.12 -7.40 8.96
N LEU A 108 0.12 -8.68 9.32
CA LEU A 108 -0.24 -9.11 10.68
C LEU A 108 0.97 -8.88 11.60
N ILE A 109 0.75 -8.17 12.68
CA ILE A 109 1.73 -7.90 13.71
C ILE A 109 1.31 -8.61 14.99
N ALA A 110 2.24 -9.34 15.61
CA ALA A 110 2.05 -9.95 16.90
C ALA A 110 3.26 -9.73 17.80
N SER A 111 3.05 -9.65 19.12
CA SER A 111 4.16 -9.57 20.04
C SER A 111 4.98 -10.87 20.03
N VAL A 112 6.29 -10.77 20.26
CA VAL A 112 7.18 -11.94 20.36
C VAL A 112 6.68 -12.93 21.42
N LYS A 113 6.14 -12.43 22.53
CA LYS A 113 5.51 -13.25 23.56
C LYS A 113 4.36 -14.08 22.98
N LYS A 114 3.44 -13.44 22.23
CA LYS A 114 2.28 -14.13 21.64
C LYS A 114 2.70 -15.16 20.59
N ILE A 115 3.71 -14.86 19.79
CA ILE A 115 4.25 -15.81 18.81
C ILE A 115 4.76 -17.08 19.50
N LYS A 116 5.47 -16.92 20.64
CA LYS A 116 6.02 -18.07 21.39
C LYS A 116 4.98 -18.84 22.17
N GLU A 117 4.07 -18.16 22.86
CA GLU A 117 3.11 -18.78 23.79
C GLU A 117 1.83 -19.30 23.11
N ARG A 118 1.41 -18.68 21.99
CA ARG A 118 0.14 -18.97 21.32
C ARG A 118 0.27 -19.05 19.79
N PRO A 119 1.20 -19.82 19.23
CA PRO A 119 1.41 -19.90 17.78
C PRO A 119 0.18 -20.38 17.01
N ASP A 120 -0.59 -21.30 17.60
CA ASP A 120 -1.82 -21.82 16.98
C ASP A 120 -2.93 -20.77 16.83
N GLU A 121 -2.99 -19.79 17.74
CA GLU A 121 -3.92 -18.68 17.61
C GLU A 121 -3.54 -17.81 16.39
N ILE A 122 -2.26 -17.48 16.26
CA ILE A 122 -1.73 -16.72 15.11
C ILE A 122 -1.97 -17.48 13.82
N LYS A 123 -1.70 -18.79 13.81
CA LYS A 123 -1.94 -19.64 12.64
C LYS A 123 -3.41 -19.65 12.21
N ARG A 124 -4.35 -19.71 13.16
CA ARG A 124 -5.80 -19.62 12.84
C ARG A 124 -6.14 -18.26 12.20
N VAL A 125 -5.58 -17.16 12.70
CA VAL A 125 -5.80 -15.82 12.11
C VAL A 125 -5.23 -15.76 10.70
N ILE A 126 -4.02 -16.29 10.48
CA ILE A 126 -3.41 -16.35 9.14
C ILE A 126 -4.27 -17.17 8.17
N LYS A 127 -4.75 -18.36 8.60
CA LYS A 127 -5.66 -19.19 7.78
C LYS A 127 -6.96 -18.47 7.44
N ALA A 128 -7.53 -17.72 8.38
CA ALA A 128 -8.70 -16.89 8.12
C ALA A 128 -8.40 -15.81 7.09
N GLY A 129 -7.24 -15.15 7.18
CA GLY A 129 -6.78 -14.16 6.19
C GLY A 129 -6.62 -14.76 4.80
N ILE A 130 -6.00 -15.94 4.67
CA ILE A 130 -5.88 -16.65 3.39
C ILE A 130 -7.27 -16.94 2.79
N LYS A 131 -8.18 -17.48 3.60
CA LYS A 131 -9.56 -17.76 3.15
C LYS A 131 -10.30 -16.49 2.74
N SER A 132 -10.12 -15.41 3.49
CA SER A 132 -10.70 -14.08 3.17
C SER A 132 -10.19 -13.54 1.85
N ASN A 133 -8.86 -13.60 1.62
CA ASN A 133 -8.28 -13.13 0.35
C ASN A 133 -8.77 -13.98 -0.84
N ARG A 134 -8.87 -15.29 -0.67
CA ARG A 134 -9.44 -16.17 -1.70
C ARG A 134 -10.90 -15.83 -2.01
N TYR A 135 -11.72 -15.63 -0.97
CA TYR A 135 -13.09 -15.19 -1.15
C TYR A 135 -13.16 -13.87 -1.90
N PHE A 136 -12.35 -12.89 -1.50
CA PHE A 136 -12.25 -11.59 -2.15
C PHE A 136 -11.95 -11.74 -3.65
N ILE A 137 -10.95 -12.55 -4.00
CA ILE A 137 -10.52 -12.75 -5.40
C ILE A 137 -11.58 -13.50 -6.22
N GLN A 138 -12.21 -14.53 -5.63
CA GLN A 138 -13.09 -15.45 -6.34
C GLN A 138 -14.56 -15.04 -6.36
N ASN A 139 -14.99 -14.16 -5.44
CA ASN A 139 -16.39 -13.76 -5.29
C ASN A 139 -16.55 -12.24 -5.42
N ARG A 140 -16.51 -11.76 -6.68
CA ARG A 140 -16.63 -10.34 -7.00
C ARG A 140 -17.92 -9.71 -6.42
N GLU A 141 -19.06 -10.31 -6.70
CA GLU A 141 -20.36 -9.75 -6.31
C GLU A 141 -20.55 -9.74 -4.79
N GLY A 142 -20.24 -10.85 -4.12
CA GLY A 142 -20.30 -10.92 -2.66
C GLY A 142 -19.33 -9.95 -1.98
N THR A 143 -18.14 -9.75 -2.55
CA THR A 143 -17.17 -8.77 -2.04
C THR A 143 -17.67 -7.34 -2.21
N ILE A 144 -18.21 -6.98 -3.38
CA ILE A 144 -18.78 -5.65 -3.62
C ILE A 144 -19.96 -5.38 -2.67
N GLN A 145 -20.82 -6.37 -2.45
CA GLN A 145 -21.91 -6.27 -1.49
C GLN A 145 -21.40 -5.99 -0.07
N ILE A 146 -20.43 -6.78 0.41
CA ILE A 146 -19.82 -6.59 1.75
C ILE A 146 -19.20 -5.19 1.86
N MET A 147 -18.48 -4.72 0.83
CA MET A 147 -17.89 -3.39 0.83
C MET A 147 -18.97 -2.30 0.93
N THR A 148 -20.06 -2.42 0.18
CA THR A 148 -21.18 -1.48 0.21
C THR A 148 -21.82 -1.44 1.61
N GLU A 149 -22.08 -2.60 2.19
CA GLU A 149 -22.75 -2.72 3.49
C GLU A 149 -21.87 -2.29 4.65
N TRP A 150 -20.60 -2.72 4.65
CA TRP A 150 -19.68 -2.50 5.78
C TRP A 150 -19.01 -1.15 5.74
N MET A 151 -18.54 -0.71 4.56
CA MET A 151 -17.86 0.59 4.40
C MET A 151 -18.84 1.75 4.20
N LYS A 152 -20.16 1.48 4.04
CA LYS A 152 -21.21 2.48 3.79
C LYS A 152 -20.92 3.35 2.55
N ILE A 153 -20.39 2.74 1.50
CA ILE A 153 -20.14 3.38 0.22
C ILE A 153 -21.16 2.87 -0.83
N ASP A 154 -21.41 3.66 -1.85
CA ASP A 154 -22.28 3.24 -2.96
C ASP A 154 -21.63 2.11 -3.78
N ARG A 155 -22.47 1.42 -4.56
CA ARG A 155 -22.03 0.27 -5.38
C ARG A 155 -21.03 0.68 -6.45
N GLU A 156 -21.12 1.88 -7.01
CA GLU A 156 -20.18 2.39 -8.02
C GLU A 156 -18.79 2.48 -7.42
N MET A 157 -18.68 3.12 -6.24
CA MET A 157 -17.43 3.27 -5.51
C MET A 157 -16.88 1.91 -5.04
N ALA A 158 -17.74 1.00 -4.53
CA ALA A 158 -17.36 -0.33 -4.13
C ALA A 158 -16.79 -1.13 -5.31
N THR A 159 -17.44 -1.06 -6.48
CA THR A 159 -16.99 -1.71 -7.72
C THR A 159 -15.63 -1.16 -8.17
N ALA A 160 -15.50 0.16 -8.28
CA ALA A 160 -14.26 0.80 -8.69
C ALA A 160 -13.10 0.48 -7.72
N THR A 161 -13.39 0.45 -6.41
CA THR A 161 -12.42 0.06 -5.38
C THR A 161 -11.99 -1.39 -5.55
N TYR A 162 -12.93 -2.32 -5.67
CA TYR A 162 -12.64 -3.74 -5.90
C TYR A 162 -11.71 -3.95 -7.10
N GLU A 163 -12.07 -3.38 -8.25
CA GLU A 163 -11.30 -3.53 -9.49
C GLU A 163 -9.89 -2.93 -9.39
N SER A 164 -9.77 -1.81 -8.68
CA SER A 164 -8.49 -1.14 -8.45
C SER A 164 -7.52 -1.96 -7.59
N VAL A 165 -8.04 -2.75 -6.64
CA VAL A 165 -7.20 -3.48 -5.68
C VAL A 165 -7.02 -4.96 -6.03
N LEU A 166 -7.85 -5.52 -6.89
CA LEU A 166 -7.90 -6.96 -7.17
C LEU A 166 -6.51 -7.56 -7.50
N LYS A 167 -5.72 -6.86 -8.31
CA LYS A 167 -4.38 -7.31 -8.73
C LYS A 167 -3.31 -7.22 -7.62
N ALA A 168 -3.61 -6.53 -6.54
CA ALA A 168 -2.66 -6.34 -5.44
C ALA A 168 -2.82 -7.38 -4.32
N PHE A 169 -3.90 -8.19 -4.36
CA PHE A 169 -4.13 -9.24 -3.38
C PHE A 169 -3.44 -10.55 -3.76
N SER A 170 -2.86 -11.20 -2.76
CA SER A 170 -2.33 -12.55 -2.84
C SER A 170 -3.38 -13.54 -2.31
N ASP A 171 -3.55 -14.68 -2.99
CA ASP A 171 -4.45 -15.75 -2.57
C ASP A 171 -3.88 -16.64 -1.45
N ASP A 172 -2.62 -16.41 -1.09
CA ASP A 172 -1.85 -17.20 -0.14
C ASP A 172 -1.18 -16.39 0.98
N LEU A 173 -1.35 -15.06 0.98
CA LEU A 173 -0.68 -14.10 1.87
C LEU A 173 0.84 -14.09 1.76
N SER A 174 1.41 -14.57 0.65
CA SER A 174 2.85 -14.50 0.42
C SER A 174 3.34 -13.07 0.44
N LEU A 175 4.49 -12.88 1.08
CA LEU A 175 5.16 -11.61 1.19
C LEU A 175 6.21 -11.48 0.07
N PRO A 176 6.17 -10.45 -0.77
CA PRO A 176 7.18 -10.24 -1.80
C PRO A 176 8.52 -9.86 -1.16
N GLU A 177 9.50 -10.76 -1.18
CA GLU A 177 10.81 -10.56 -0.53
C GLU A 177 11.52 -9.29 -1.02
N ASN A 178 11.54 -9.07 -2.34
CA ASN A 178 12.15 -7.85 -2.92
C ASN A 178 11.45 -6.58 -2.40
N GLY A 179 10.14 -6.62 -2.23
CA GLY A 179 9.38 -5.51 -1.67
C GLY A 179 9.69 -5.27 -0.19
N LEU A 180 9.88 -6.34 0.59
CA LEU A 180 10.28 -6.21 1.99
C LEU A 180 11.69 -5.62 2.11
N ARG A 181 12.64 -6.04 1.25
CA ARG A 181 13.99 -5.45 1.20
C ARG A 181 13.94 -3.96 0.89
N LEU A 182 13.13 -3.52 -0.06
CA LEU A 182 12.94 -2.09 -0.35
C LEU A 182 12.45 -1.31 0.88
N LEU A 183 11.49 -1.86 1.63
CA LEU A 183 11.00 -1.22 2.84
C LEU A 183 12.05 -1.20 3.96
N ILE A 184 12.84 -2.26 4.12
CA ILE A 184 13.94 -2.30 5.08
C ILE A 184 14.94 -1.17 4.78
N GLU A 185 15.36 -1.01 3.52
CA GLU A 185 16.31 0.04 3.14
C GLU A 185 15.73 1.44 3.34
N GLU A 186 14.45 1.67 3.00
CA GLU A 186 13.81 2.95 3.27
C GLU A 186 13.67 3.23 4.78
N ALA A 187 13.34 2.23 5.58
CA ALA A 187 13.25 2.36 7.03
C ALA A 187 14.62 2.61 7.68
N LYS A 188 15.68 1.90 7.23
CA LYS A 188 17.07 2.14 7.65
C LYS A 188 17.47 3.59 7.38
N ARG A 189 17.21 4.08 6.17
CA ARG A 189 17.51 5.45 5.78
C ARG A 189 16.79 6.47 6.68
N ALA A 190 15.48 6.28 6.90
CA ALA A 190 14.67 7.18 7.74
C ALA A 190 15.12 7.18 9.20
N ALA A 191 15.49 6.03 9.73
CA ALA A 191 15.95 5.84 11.10
C ALA A 191 17.48 6.05 11.30
N LYS A 192 18.22 6.36 10.20
CA LYS A 192 19.69 6.50 10.18
C LYS A 192 20.40 5.27 10.74
N VAL A 193 19.92 4.07 10.37
CA VAL A 193 20.53 2.79 10.76
C VAL A 193 21.52 2.38 9.69
N GLU A 194 22.81 2.31 10.06
CA GLU A 194 23.90 1.97 9.13
C GLU A 194 24.16 0.46 9.02
N ARG A 195 23.81 -0.31 10.06
CA ARG A 195 24.01 -1.77 10.03
C ARG A 195 23.09 -2.47 9.04
N GLU A 196 23.52 -3.64 8.58
CA GLU A 196 22.65 -4.56 7.88
C GLU A 196 21.50 -5.02 8.78
N VAL A 197 20.29 -5.11 8.20
CA VAL A 197 19.09 -5.64 8.86
C VAL A 197 18.60 -6.83 8.04
N ALA A 198 18.70 -8.01 8.62
CA ALA A 198 18.26 -9.23 7.95
C ALA A 198 16.72 -9.32 7.92
N MET A 199 16.19 -9.96 6.88
CA MET A 199 14.73 -10.11 6.72
C MET A 199 14.07 -10.81 7.90
N ASN A 200 14.72 -11.82 8.48
CA ASN A 200 14.22 -12.55 9.64
C ASN A 200 14.22 -11.75 10.95
N GLU A 201 14.90 -10.61 11.00
CA GLU A 201 14.79 -9.67 12.13
C GLU A 201 13.45 -8.89 12.10
N VAL A 202 12.86 -8.72 10.91
CA VAL A 202 11.66 -7.90 10.70
C VAL A 202 10.41 -8.71 10.35
N ALA A 203 10.57 -9.93 9.83
CA ALA A 203 9.46 -10.78 9.44
C ALA A 203 9.73 -12.25 9.76
N ASP A 204 8.91 -12.84 10.63
CA ASP A 204 8.86 -14.29 10.86
C ASP A 204 7.75 -14.89 9.99
N LEU A 205 8.13 -15.62 8.96
CA LEU A 205 7.21 -16.27 8.02
C LEU A 205 6.97 -17.76 8.35
N SER A 206 7.48 -18.28 9.45
CA SER A 206 7.40 -19.71 9.81
C SER A 206 5.95 -20.17 9.97
N ILE A 207 5.14 -19.43 10.73
CA ILE A 207 3.72 -19.75 10.97
C ILE A 207 2.89 -19.57 9.69
N LEU A 208 3.23 -18.60 8.83
CA LEU A 208 2.59 -18.45 7.52
C LEU A 208 2.82 -19.69 6.66
N ARG A 209 4.06 -20.15 6.54
CA ARG A 209 4.43 -21.34 5.76
C ARG A 209 3.73 -22.60 6.28
N GLU A 210 3.59 -22.74 7.60
CA GLU A 210 2.85 -23.82 8.21
C GLU A 210 1.35 -23.75 7.87
N ALA A 211 0.73 -22.57 8.00
CA ALA A 211 -0.67 -22.36 7.64
C ALA A 211 -0.95 -22.65 6.16
N GLN A 212 -0.04 -22.26 5.28
CA GLN A 212 -0.12 -22.55 3.84
C GLN A 212 -0.07 -24.07 3.58
N ARG A 213 0.89 -24.78 4.19
CA ARG A 213 0.97 -26.25 4.06
C ARG A 213 -0.30 -26.94 4.52
N GLU A 214 -0.86 -26.54 5.67
CA GLU A 214 -2.10 -27.11 6.20
C GLU A 214 -3.34 -26.80 5.32
N LEU A 215 -3.26 -25.78 4.47
CA LEU A 215 -4.29 -25.43 3.48
C LEU A 215 -4.01 -26.03 2.09
N GLY A 216 -3.00 -26.89 1.96
CA GLY A 216 -2.63 -27.50 0.69
C GLY A 216 -2.02 -26.54 -0.33
N ILE A 217 -1.43 -25.43 0.12
CA ILE A 217 -0.79 -24.44 -0.76
C ILE A 217 0.66 -24.85 -0.96
N ALA A 218 1.06 -25.04 -2.23
CA ALA A 218 2.46 -25.28 -2.58
C ALA A 218 3.31 -24.05 -2.25
N GLN A 219 4.45 -24.26 -1.59
CA GLN A 219 5.42 -23.19 -1.37
C GLN A 219 6.03 -22.80 -2.73
N ARG A 220 5.95 -21.53 -3.05
CA ARG A 220 6.57 -20.93 -4.25
C ARG A 220 7.92 -20.32 -3.89
#